data_3b5c5bf7b016a9a1137c6c242046690a
#
_entry.id   3b5c5bf7b016a9a1137c6c242046690a
#
_cell.length_a   1.000
_cell.length_b   1.000
_cell.length_c   1.000
_cell.angle_alpha   90.00
_cell.angle_beta   90.00
_cell.angle_gamma   90.00
#
_symmetry.space_group_name_H-M   'P 1'
#
loop_
_entity.id
_entity.type
_entity.pdbx_description
1 polymer ?
#
loop_
_entity_poly.entity_id
_entity_poly.type
_entity_poly.pdbx_seq_one_letter_code
_entity_poly.pdbx_strand_id
1 'polypeptide(L)'
;MTENEIAKQIVDVAFNIHTTYGPGLMESVHEAIMAHELMKRGLSVRRQQPIPLIHETIRMEVGFRADLVVGNKVIVELKSIDAIGPVHKKQLLTYLRLADKRLGLLINFNVELIKHGISRVVNRLPETG
;
A
#
# COMPACT_ATOMS: atom_id res chain seq x y z
N MET A 1 -1.45 17.00 -0.54
CA MET A 1 -2.52 16.15 -1.08
C MET A 1 -3.20 15.39 0.05
N THR A 2 -4.50 15.18 -0.07
CA THR A 2 -5.24 14.33 0.87
C THR A 2 -4.94 12.86 0.60
N GLU A 3 -5.29 12.01 1.56
CA GLU A 3 -5.18 10.55 1.40
C GLU A 3 -5.92 10.07 0.15
N ASN A 4 -7.14 10.56 -0.07
CA ASN A 4 -7.92 10.16 -1.23
C ASN A 4 -7.32 10.61 -2.57
N GLU A 5 -6.73 11.79 -2.61
CA GLU A 5 -6.02 12.26 -3.79
C GLU A 5 -4.79 11.40 -4.10
N ILE A 6 -4.03 11.05 -3.07
CA ILE A 6 -2.87 10.16 -3.22
C ILE A 6 -3.32 8.76 -3.66
N ALA A 7 -4.37 8.22 -3.05
CA ALA A 7 -4.90 6.90 -3.41
C ALA A 7 -5.32 6.85 -4.88
N LYS A 8 -5.91 7.90 -5.39
CA LYS A 8 -6.31 7.99 -6.81
C LYS A 8 -5.10 7.85 -7.73
N GLN A 9 -3.98 8.49 -7.38
CA GLN A 9 -2.74 8.37 -8.14
C GLN A 9 -2.18 6.95 -8.08
N ILE A 10 -2.23 6.32 -6.90
CA ILE A 10 -1.75 4.95 -6.71
C ILE A 10 -2.56 3.98 -7.57
N VAL A 11 -3.88 4.10 -7.54
CA VAL A 11 -4.78 3.21 -8.30
C VAL A 11 -4.54 3.38 -9.81
N ASP A 12 -4.36 4.60 -10.27
CA ASP A 12 -4.08 4.87 -11.68
C ASP A 12 -2.75 4.25 -12.12
N VAL A 13 -1.71 4.37 -11.31
CA VAL A 13 -0.41 3.74 -11.58
C VAL A 13 -0.55 2.22 -11.60
N ALA A 14 -1.26 1.63 -10.63
CA ALA A 14 -1.47 0.18 -10.60
C ALA A 14 -2.21 -0.29 -11.84
N PHE A 15 -3.21 0.44 -12.29
CA PHE A 15 -3.95 0.14 -13.52
C PHE A 15 -3.01 0.13 -14.73
N ASN A 16 -2.19 1.15 -14.85
CA ASN A 16 -1.25 1.26 -15.99
C ASN A 16 -0.23 0.11 -16.00
N ILE A 17 0.31 -0.24 -14.84
CA ILE A 17 1.27 -1.34 -14.71
C ILE A 17 0.60 -2.66 -15.10
N HIS A 18 -0.57 -2.91 -14.58
CA HIS A 18 -1.28 -4.17 -14.85
C HIS A 18 -1.67 -4.28 -16.32
N THR A 19 -2.07 -3.18 -16.96
CA THR A 19 -2.37 -3.15 -18.39
C THR A 19 -1.13 -3.45 -19.23
N THR A 20 0.03 -2.96 -18.81
CA THR A 20 1.27 -3.13 -19.55
C THR A 20 1.87 -4.53 -19.37
N TYR A 21 1.91 -5.05 -18.15
CA TYR A 21 2.65 -6.26 -17.82
C TYR A 21 1.77 -7.45 -17.44
N GLY A 22 0.51 -7.22 -17.06
CA GLY A 22 -0.36 -8.28 -16.57
C GLY A 22 0.01 -8.78 -15.18
N PRO A 23 -0.45 -10.00 -14.80
CA PRO A 23 -0.30 -10.51 -13.44
C PRO A 23 0.99 -11.27 -13.16
N GLY A 24 1.85 -11.49 -14.14
CA GLY A 24 2.94 -12.48 -14.04
C GLY A 24 4.22 -12.03 -13.33
N LEU A 25 4.33 -10.78 -12.88
CA LEU A 25 5.55 -10.27 -12.27
C LEU A 25 5.63 -10.59 -10.77
N MET A 26 6.85 -10.65 -10.25
CA MET A 26 7.10 -10.78 -8.81
C MET A 26 6.67 -9.52 -8.06
N GLU A 27 6.29 -9.67 -6.80
CA GLU A 27 5.88 -8.54 -5.95
C GLU A 27 6.95 -7.43 -5.89
N SER A 28 8.22 -7.81 -5.75
CA SER A 28 9.33 -6.86 -5.70
C SER A 28 9.48 -6.05 -7.00
N VAL A 29 9.15 -6.64 -8.13
CA VAL A 29 9.19 -5.96 -9.43
C VAL A 29 8.06 -4.95 -9.53
N HIS A 30 6.83 -5.33 -9.15
CA HIS A 30 5.71 -4.40 -9.08
C HIS A 30 6.00 -3.23 -8.15
N GLU A 31 6.61 -3.50 -7.00
CA GLU A 31 6.99 -2.47 -6.04
C GLU A 31 7.95 -1.45 -6.65
N ALA A 32 9.00 -1.92 -7.32
CA ALA A 32 9.99 -1.06 -7.96
C ALA A 32 9.35 -0.18 -9.04
N ILE A 33 8.50 -0.76 -9.88
CA ILE A 33 7.85 -0.01 -10.96
C ILE A 33 6.87 1.00 -10.38
N MET A 34 6.07 0.62 -9.38
CA MET A 34 5.14 1.54 -8.74
C MET A 34 5.87 2.73 -8.11
N ALA A 35 6.95 2.47 -7.37
CA ALA A 35 7.73 3.53 -6.76
C ALA A 35 8.26 4.50 -7.82
N HIS A 36 8.82 3.97 -8.91
CA HIS A 36 9.33 4.78 -10.02
C HIS A 36 8.24 5.66 -10.63
N GLU A 37 7.09 5.08 -10.95
CA GLU A 37 5.99 5.81 -11.59
C GLU A 37 5.39 6.86 -10.66
N LEU A 38 5.23 6.55 -9.37
CA LEU A 38 4.69 7.51 -8.41
C LEU A 38 5.66 8.68 -8.19
N MET A 39 6.96 8.42 -8.13
CA MET A 39 7.96 9.49 -8.02
C MET A 39 7.97 10.39 -9.26
N LYS A 40 7.77 9.83 -10.44
CA LYS A 40 7.62 10.62 -11.68
C LYS A 40 6.43 11.58 -11.59
N ARG A 41 5.40 11.23 -10.83
CA ARG A 41 4.22 12.09 -10.61
C ARG A 41 4.43 13.13 -9.51
N GLY A 42 5.63 13.20 -8.94
CA GLY A 42 5.98 14.18 -7.90
C GLY A 42 5.62 13.75 -6.48
N LEU A 43 5.26 12.49 -6.28
CA LEU A 43 4.95 11.97 -4.96
C LEU A 43 6.20 11.47 -4.27
N SER A 44 6.29 11.68 -2.95
CA SER A 44 7.32 11.03 -2.15
C SER A 44 6.95 9.56 -1.96
N VAL A 45 7.92 8.68 -2.09
CA VAL A 45 7.71 7.24 -1.92
C VAL A 45 8.85 6.66 -1.09
N ARG A 46 8.49 5.94 -0.03
CA ARG A 46 9.45 5.16 0.76
C ARG A 46 9.14 3.70 0.56
N ARG A 47 10.16 2.92 0.23
CA ARG A 47 10.04 1.48 0.01
C ARG A 47 10.53 0.73 1.23
N GLN A 48 9.86 -0.38 1.57
CA GLN A 48 10.23 -1.25 2.68
C GLN A 48 10.46 -0.44 3.96
N GLN A 49 9.52 0.45 4.25
CA GLN A 49 9.61 1.38 5.37
C GLN A 49 9.43 0.63 6.69
N PRO A 50 10.45 0.61 7.58
CA PRO A 50 10.29 0.01 8.91
C PRO A 50 9.30 0.80 9.75
N ILE A 51 8.38 0.09 10.39
CA ILE A 51 7.41 0.68 11.32
C ILE A 51 7.68 0.09 12.70
N PRO A 52 8.01 0.92 13.70
CA PRO A 52 8.30 0.43 15.04
C PRO A 52 7.04 -0.03 15.76
N LEU A 53 7.22 -0.95 16.69
CA LEU A 53 6.18 -1.39 17.61
C LEU A 53 6.66 -1.16 19.04
N ILE A 54 5.81 -0.50 19.83
CA ILE A 54 6.06 -0.30 21.26
C ILE A 54 5.02 -1.13 22.03
N HIS A 55 5.51 -2.07 22.85
CA HIS A 55 4.68 -2.85 23.74
C HIS A 55 5.11 -2.55 25.17
N GLU A 56 4.26 -1.85 25.92
CA GLU A 56 4.58 -1.37 27.26
C GLU A 56 5.88 -0.58 27.27
N THR A 57 6.95 -1.11 27.91
CA THR A 57 8.26 -0.47 27.96
C THR A 57 9.23 -1.00 26.90
N ILE A 58 8.80 -1.99 26.10
CA ILE A 58 9.65 -2.62 25.09
C ILE A 58 9.41 -1.93 23.75
N ARG A 59 10.49 -1.44 23.17
CA ARG A 59 10.46 -0.86 21.83
C ARG A 59 11.17 -1.76 20.84
N MET A 60 10.45 -2.26 19.84
CA MET A 60 11.00 -2.94 18.69
C MET A 60 11.10 -1.93 17.56
N GLU A 61 12.30 -1.70 17.02
CA GLU A 61 12.53 -0.72 15.95
C GLU A 61 11.85 -1.12 14.65
N VAL A 62 11.66 -2.42 14.43
CA VAL A 62 10.97 -2.94 13.26
C VAL A 62 9.90 -3.93 13.72
N GLY A 63 8.66 -3.47 13.85
CA GLY A 63 7.52 -4.35 14.07
C GLY A 63 7.06 -4.99 12.76
N PHE A 64 7.15 -4.24 11.66
CA PHE A 64 6.91 -4.72 10.30
C PHE A 64 7.52 -3.73 9.31
N ARG A 65 7.54 -4.13 8.02
CA ARG A 65 7.98 -3.25 6.93
C ARG A 65 6.81 -3.03 5.97
N ALA A 66 6.44 -1.76 5.77
CA ALA A 66 5.45 -1.40 4.76
C ALA A 66 6.10 -1.43 3.37
N ASP A 67 5.47 -2.05 2.40
CA ASP A 67 6.02 -2.13 1.05
C ASP A 67 6.26 -0.73 0.48
N LEU A 68 5.24 0.12 0.53
CA LEU A 68 5.35 1.53 0.13
C LEU A 68 4.64 2.41 1.14
N VAL A 69 5.23 3.57 1.41
CA VAL A 69 4.53 4.69 2.06
C VAL A 69 4.57 5.87 1.09
N VAL A 70 3.40 6.29 0.63
CA VAL A 70 3.25 7.27 -0.45
C VAL A 70 2.74 8.58 0.12
N GLY A 71 3.43 9.69 -0.22
CA GLY A 71 3.06 11.01 0.23
C GLY A 71 3.09 11.16 1.74
N ASN A 72 3.77 10.28 2.44
CA ASN A 72 3.80 10.18 3.91
C ASN A 72 2.42 9.99 4.55
N LYS A 73 1.43 9.52 3.79
CA LYS A 73 0.05 9.41 4.24
C LYS A 73 -0.62 8.07 3.95
N VAL A 74 -0.21 7.37 2.89
CA VAL A 74 -0.88 6.14 2.45
C VAL A 74 0.10 4.98 2.48
N ILE A 75 -0.28 3.90 3.17
CA ILE A 75 0.47 2.65 3.14
C ILE A 75 -0.07 1.79 1.99
N VAL A 76 0.83 1.26 1.18
CA VAL A 76 0.49 0.32 0.10
C VAL A 76 1.16 -1.01 0.37
N GLU A 77 0.36 -2.07 0.39
CA GLU A 77 0.83 -3.45 0.46
C GLU A 77 0.56 -4.13 -0.88
N LEU A 78 1.62 -4.70 -1.46
CA LEU A 78 1.55 -5.34 -2.76
C LEU A 78 1.58 -6.85 -2.59
N LYS A 79 0.67 -7.53 -3.27
CA LYS A 79 0.55 -8.98 -3.22
C LYS A 79 0.52 -9.57 -4.63
N SER A 80 0.90 -10.84 -4.72
CA SER A 80 0.75 -11.66 -5.91
C SER A 80 0.30 -13.05 -5.46
N ILE A 81 -0.96 -13.14 -5.03
CA ILE A 81 -1.55 -14.32 -4.38
C ILE A 81 -2.88 -14.67 -5.03
N ASP A 82 -3.42 -15.85 -4.73
CA ASP A 82 -4.66 -16.33 -5.35
C ASP A 82 -5.86 -15.45 -4.99
N ALA A 83 -5.96 -15.04 -3.72
CA ALA A 83 -7.04 -14.15 -3.28
C ALA A 83 -6.67 -13.39 -2.02
N ILE A 84 -7.14 -12.15 -1.92
CA ILE A 84 -7.06 -11.35 -0.71
C ILE A 84 -8.12 -11.85 0.27
N GLY A 85 -7.67 -12.26 1.47
CA GLY A 85 -8.57 -12.69 2.53
C GLY A 85 -8.73 -11.64 3.63
N PRO A 86 -9.66 -11.89 4.58
CA PRO A 86 -9.88 -10.99 5.72
C PRO A 86 -8.63 -10.74 6.57
N VAL A 87 -7.76 -11.74 6.69
CA VAL A 87 -6.51 -11.62 7.46
C VAL A 87 -5.61 -10.52 6.87
N HIS A 88 -5.50 -10.45 5.56
CA HIS A 88 -4.67 -9.44 4.89
C HIS A 88 -5.18 -8.02 5.20
N LYS A 89 -6.49 -7.83 5.19
CA LYS A 89 -7.11 -6.52 5.49
C LYS A 89 -6.92 -6.14 6.96
N LYS A 90 -7.05 -7.11 7.87
CA LYS A 90 -6.82 -6.88 9.30
C LYS A 90 -5.36 -6.55 9.59
N GLN A 91 -4.42 -7.20 8.90
CA GLN A 91 -3.01 -6.88 9.01
C GLN A 91 -2.73 -5.44 8.58
N LEU A 92 -3.26 -5.03 7.45
CA LEU A 92 -3.08 -3.66 6.98
C LEU A 92 -3.68 -2.63 7.96
N LEU A 93 -4.85 -2.93 8.55
CA LEU A 93 -5.42 -2.05 9.57
C LEU A 93 -4.49 -1.93 10.79
N THR A 94 -3.89 -3.04 11.22
CA THR A 94 -2.91 -3.02 12.31
C THR A 94 -1.72 -2.13 11.95
N TYR A 95 -1.21 -2.23 10.73
CA TYR A 95 -0.09 -1.41 10.25
C TYR A 95 -0.45 0.07 10.24
N LEU A 96 -1.65 0.42 9.81
CA LEU A 96 -2.14 1.79 9.82
C LEU A 96 -2.18 2.36 11.24
N ARG A 97 -2.65 1.57 12.18
CA ARG A 97 -2.72 1.98 13.59
C ARG A 97 -1.32 2.21 14.18
N LEU A 98 -0.40 1.29 13.92
CA LEU A 98 0.97 1.41 14.42
C LEU A 98 1.72 2.59 13.81
N ALA A 99 1.49 2.87 12.55
CA ALA A 99 2.14 3.95 11.82
C ALA A 99 1.42 5.30 11.96
N ASP A 100 0.27 5.33 12.63
CA ASP A 100 -0.61 6.50 12.72
C ASP A 100 -0.95 7.05 11.33
N LYS A 101 -1.35 6.16 10.43
CA LYS A 101 -1.81 6.50 9.09
C LYS A 101 -3.30 6.17 8.96
N ARG A 102 -3.98 6.85 8.05
CA ARG A 102 -5.44 6.78 7.95
C ARG A 102 -5.94 5.97 6.77
N LEU A 103 -5.09 5.70 5.79
CA LEU A 103 -5.49 5.00 4.60
C LEU A 103 -4.42 4.01 4.16
N GLY A 104 -4.87 2.80 3.83
CA GLY A 104 -4.05 1.78 3.21
C GLY A 104 -4.71 1.22 1.97
N LEU A 105 -3.91 0.83 1.01
CA LEU A 105 -4.34 0.12 -0.18
C LEU A 105 -3.63 -1.23 -0.22
N LEU A 106 -4.41 -2.28 -0.41
CA LEU A 106 -3.92 -3.63 -0.61
C LEU A 106 -4.14 -3.95 -2.07
N ILE A 107 -3.06 -4.16 -2.82
CA ILE A 107 -3.12 -4.35 -4.26
C ILE A 107 -2.58 -5.73 -4.61
N ASN A 108 -3.46 -6.59 -5.10
CA ASN A 108 -3.09 -7.91 -5.59
C ASN A 108 -3.05 -7.85 -7.13
N PHE A 109 -1.84 -8.00 -7.69
CA PHE A 109 -1.65 -7.97 -9.14
C PHE A 109 -1.99 -9.31 -9.80
N ASN A 110 -2.17 -10.38 -9.03
CA ASN A 110 -2.47 -11.70 -9.56
C ASN A 110 -3.98 -11.87 -9.83
N VAL A 111 -4.53 -10.98 -10.64
CA VAL A 111 -5.93 -10.95 -11.02
C VAL A 111 -6.05 -10.65 -12.51
N GLU A 112 -7.16 -11.02 -13.10
CA GLU A 112 -7.42 -10.74 -14.52
C GLU A 112 -7.62 -9.23 -14.75
N LEU A 113 -8.42 -8.59 -13.90
CA LEU A 113 -8.66 -7.14 -13.93
C LEU A 113 -8.22 -6.53 -12.60
N ILE A 114 -7.36 -5.54 -12.66
CA ILE A 114 -6.75 -4.95 -11.44
C ILE A 114 -7.80 -4.36 -10.49
N LYS A 115 -8.93 -3.88 -10.99
CA LYS A 115 -10.01 -3.35 -10.14
C LYS A 115 -10.51 -4.38 -9.12
N HIS A 116 -10.37 -5.67 -9.43
CA HIS A 116 -10.76 -6.76 -8.52
C HIS A 116 -9.65 -7.12 -7.54
N GLY A 117 -8.45 -6.58 -7.74
CA GLY A 117 -7.30 -6.81 -6.86
C GLY A 117 -7.05 -5.69 -5.86
N ILE A 118 -7.81 -4.60 -5.89
CA ILE A 118 -7.57 -3.45 -5.04
C ILE A 118 -8.59 -3.44 -3.89
N SER A 119 -8.06 -3.39 -2.66
CA SER A 119 -8.86 -3.26 -1.45
C SER A 119 -8.41 -2.03 -0.68
N ARG A 120 -9.38 -1.26 -0.20
CA ARG A 120 -9.16 -0.04 0.58
C ARG A 120 -9.41 -0.35 2.05
N VAL A 121 -8.48 0.06 2.92
CA VAL A 121 -8.59 -0.09 4.37
C VAL A 121 -8.43 1.30 4.98
N VAL A 122 -9.35 1.68 5.86
CA VAL A 122 -9.33 2.99 6.49
C VAL A 122 -9.12 2.86 8.00
N ASN A 123 -8.45 3.86 8.57
CA ASN A 123 -8.25 4.02 9.99
C ASN A 123 -8.58 5.47 10.36
N ARG A 124 -9.82 5.72 10.77
CA ARG A 124 -10.31 7.05 11.16
C ARG A 124 -10.14 8.10 10.06
N LEU A 125 -10.28 7.71 8.80
CA LEU A 125 -10.18 8.66 7.69
C LEU A 125 -11.45 9.54 7.67
N PRO A 126 -11.32 10.89 7.68
CA PRO A 126 -12.47 11.78 7.50
C PRO A 126 -13.10 11.57 6.12
N GLU A 127 -14.42 11.82 6.00
CA GLU A 127 -15.13 11.71 4.73
C GLU A 127 -14.54 12.60 3.65
N THR A 128 -13.96 13.74 4.04
CA THR A 128 -13.31 14.70 3.15
C THR A 128 -11.83 14.42 2.93
N GLY A 129 -11.33 13.34 3.49
CA GLY A 129 -9.90 13.00 3.47
C GLY A 129 -9.30 12.57 2.15
#